data_911483e918808b117d1a6387bf712a64
#
_entry.id   911483e918808b117d1a6387bf712a64
#
_cell.length_a   1.000
_cell.length_b   1.000
_cell.length_c   1.000
_cell.angle_alpha   90.00
_cell.angle_beta   90.00
_cell.angle_gamma   90.00
#
_symmetry.space_group_name_H-M   'P 1'
#
loop_
_entity.id
_entity.type
_entity.pdbx_description
1 polymer ?
#
loop_
_entity_poly.entity_id
_entity_poly.type
_entity_poly.pdbx_seq_one_letter_code
_entity_poly.pdbx_strand_id
1 'polypeptide(L)'
;MNIEVSRRQFMKLAGAGVAGSAIGALGFGEAEAMVAAHVRPFKLAKATETRNTCPYCSVACGVILYSRGDVKKGEKADIFHIEGDSDHPTNRGTLCPKGAALLDFVKAPTRTTVPRVREAGSKEWKELSWDDALNRIVRLMKADRDANFVAQNADGATVNRWITTGFLAASATTNETAFVTYKAVRSTGMLVFDNQARV
;
A
#
# COMPACT_ATOMS: atom_id res chain seq x y z
N MET A 1 -18.91 -34.46 5.41
CA MET A 1 -17.81 -33.64 4.92
C MET A 1 -18.43 -32.47 4.18
N ASN A 2 -18.52 -31.31 4.82
CA ASN A 2 -18.97 -30.08 4.13
C ASN A 2 -17.79 -29.51 3.39
N ILE A 3 -17.80 -29.59 2.07
CA ILE A 3 -16.79 -28.96 1.22
C ILE A 3 -17.27 -27.52 0.94
N GLU A 4 -16.75 -26.55 1.68
CA GLU A 4 -16.99 -25.15 1.38
C GLU A 4 -16.09 -24.76 0.21
N VAL A 5 -16.70 -24.58 -0.96
CA VAL A 5 -16.01 -24.10 -2.16
C VAL A 5 -16.19 -22.59 -2.23
N SER A 6 -15.12 -21.82 -2.18
CA SER A 6 -15.17 -20.36 -2.37
C SER A 6 -15.70 -20.01 -3.78
N ARG A 7 -16.35 -18.84 -3.95
CA ARG A 7 -16.83 -18.35 -5.27
C ARG A 7 -15.74 -18.43 -6.34
N ARG A 8 -14.50 -18.17 -5.96
CA ARG A 8 -13.33 -18.22 -6.84
C ARG A 8 -12.96 -19.64 -7.25
N GLN A 9 -12.98 -20.59 -6.31
CA GLN A 9 -12.77 -22.02 -6.61
C GLN A 9 -13.89 -22.57 -7.48
N PHE A 10 -15.15 -22.16 -7.21
CA PHE A 10 -16.28 -22.50 -8.06
C PHE A 10 -16.11 -21.96 -9.49
N MET A 11 -15.70 -20.70 -9.65
CA MET A 11 -15.45 -20.11 -10.98
C MET A 11 -14.28 -20.76 -11.70
N LYS A 12 -13.23 -21.17 -10.96
CA LYS A 12 -12.10 -21.93 -11.54
C LYS A 12 -12.55 -23.34 -12.00
N LEU A 13 -13.37 -24.02 -11.20
CA LEU A 13 -13.93 -25.34 -11.52
C LEU A 13 -14.99 -25.25 -12.63
N ALA A 14 -15.87 -24.27 -12.61
CA ALA A 14 -16.86 -24.04 -13.64
C ALA A 14 -16.22 -23.64 -14.97
N GLY A 15 -15.20 -22.79 -14.94
CA GLY A 15 -14.46 -22.41 -16.16
C GLY A 15 -13.66 -23.56 -16.78
N ALA A 16 -13.20 -24.52 -15.97
CA ALA A 16 -12.48 -25.69 -16.46
C ALA A 16 -13.41 -26.85 -16.88
N GLY A 17 -14.59 -26.96 -16.26
CA GLY A 17 -15.47 -28.13 -16.44
C GLY A 17 -16.59 -27.95 -17.46
N VAL A 18 -17.11 -26.73 -17.64
CA VAL A 18 -18.27 -26.46 -18.50
C VAL A 18 -17.84 -26.27 -19.96
N ALA A 19 -16.63 -25.79 -20.23
CA ALA A 19 -16.13 -25.64 -21.60
C ALA A 19 -15.73 -26.96 -22.26
N GLY A 20 -15.35 -27.98 -21.48
CA GLY A 20 -14.75 -29.19 -22.06
C GLY A 20 -15.70 -30.37 -22.25
N SER A 21 -16.72 -30.55 -21.43
CA SER A 21 -17.46 -31.84 -21.37
C SER A 21 -18.86 -31.83 -21.99
N ALA A 22 -19.55 -30.70 -21.99
CA ALA A 22 -20.93 -30.67 -22.49
C ALA A 22 -21.03 -30.45 -24.03
N ILE A 23 -20.04 -29.85 -24.65
CA ILE A 23 -20.06 -29.46 -26.06
C ILE A 23 -19.45 -30.54 -26.94
N GLY A 24 -18.45 -31.29 -26.47
CA GLY A 24 -17.89 -32.44 -27.18
C GLY A 24 -18.87 -33.58 -27.44
N ALA A 25 -19.87 -33.73 -26.57
CA ALA A 25 -20.93 -34.73 -26.69
C ALA A 25 -21.99 -34.40 -27.77
N LEU A 26 -22.04 -33.12 -28.24
CA LEU A 26 -23.04 -32.63 -29.18
C LEU A 26 -22.52 -32.47 -30.62
N GLY A 27 -21.29 -32.84 -30.89
CA GLY A 27 -20.72 -32.84 -32.25
C GLY A 27 -20.32 -31.47 -32.82
N PHE A 28 -20.13 -30.47 -31.96
CA PHE A 28 -19.77 -29.11 -32.39
C PHE A 28 -18.24 -28.82 -32.34
N GLY A 29 -17.39 -29.81 -32.53
CA GLY A 29 -15.94 -29.70 -32.37
C GLY A 29 -15.27 -28.56 -33.15
N GLU A 30 -15.73 -28.25 -34.38
CA GLU A 30 -15.18 -27.12 -35.13
C GLU A 30 -15.66 -25.76 -34.64
N ALA A 31 -16.89 -25.66 -34.14
CA ALA A 31 -17.43 -24.45 -33.54
C ALA A 31 -16.78 -24.14 -32.18
N GLU A 32 -16.42 -25.17 -31.42
CA GLU A 32 -15.67 -25.06 -30.19
C GLU A 32 -14.27 -24.45 -30.38
N ALA A 33 -13.54 -24.93 -31.39
CA ALA A 33 -12.22 -24.40 -31.72
C ALA A 33 -12.29 -22.93 -32.17
N MET A 34 -13.30 -22.53 -32.91
CA MET A 34 -13.51 -21.14 -33.33
C MET A 34 -13.91 -20.23 -32.14
N VAL A 35 -14.77 -20.69 -31.24
CA VAL A 35 -15.16 -19.94 -30.04
C VAL A 35 -14.00 -19.83 -29.08
N ALA A 36 -13.23 -20.90 -28.86
CA ALA A 36 -12.05 -20.88 -27.99
C ALA A 36 -10.96 -19.92 -28.50
N ALA A 37 -10.81 -19.82 -29.85
CA ALA A 37 -9.85 -18.89 -30.47
C ALA A 37 -10.21 -17.40 -30.27
N HIS A 38 -11.48 -17.08 -29.96
CA HIS A 38 -11.97 -15.72 -29.74
C HIS A 38 -12.19 -15.37 -28.27
N VAL A 39 -12.11 -16.33 -27.35
CA VAL A 39 -12.24 -16.07 -25.92
C VAL A 39 -10.97 -15.40 -25.41
N ARG A 40 -11.09 -14.18 -24.92
CA ARG A 40 -9.96 -13.50 -24.28
C ARG A 40 -9.48 -14.33 -23.07
N PRO A 41 -8.17 -14.55 -22.92
CA PRO A 41 -7.65 -15.28 -21.78
C PRO A 41 -8.05 -14.55 -20.50
N PHE A 42 -8.32 -15.33 -19.44
CA PHE A 42 -8.69 -14.76 -18.16
C PHE A 42 -7.62 -13.77 -17.66
N LYS A 43 -8.03 -12.54 -17.36
CA LYS A 43 -7.14 -11.42 -17.05
C LYS A 43 -6.10 -11.77 -15.98
N LEU A 44 -6.49 -12.55 -14.98
CA LEU A 44 -5.65 -12.93 -13.84
C LEU A 44 -4.90 -14.26 -14.03
N ALA A 45 -5.03 -14.91 -15.21
CA ALA A 45 -4.28 -16.12 -15.50
C ALA A 45 -2.77 -15.87 -15.41
N LYS A 46 -2.06 -16.78 -14.72
CA LYS A 46 -0.59 -16.72 -14.53
C LYS A 46 -0.10 -15.46 -13.79
N ALA A 47 -0.97 -14.75 -13.06
CA ALA A 47 -0.57 -13.65 -12.21
C ALA A 47 0.01 -14.16 -10.89
N THR A 48 1.00 -13.44 -10.35
CA THR A 48 1.44 -13.59 -8.97
C THR A 48 0.54 -12.75 -8.08
N GLU A 49 -0.03 -13.37 -7.04
CA GLU A 49 -0.88 -12.73 -6.05
C GLU A 49 -0.05 -12.33 -4.82
N THR A 50 -0.17 -11.08 -4.42
CA THR A 50 0.46 -10.58 -3.19
C THR A 50 -0.62 -9.91 -2.33
N ARG A 51 -0.81 -10.39 -1.10
CA ARG A 51 -1.71 -9.75 -0.15
C ARG A 51 -1.04 -8.54 0.48
N ASN A 52 -1.82 -7.48 0.65
CA ASN A 52 -1.36 -6.24 1.27
C ASN A 52 -2.53 -5.52 1.95
N THR A 53 -2.24 -4.43 2.61
CA THR A 53 -3.23 -3.57 3.28
C THR A 53 -3.37 -2.26 2.52
N CYS A 54 -4.61 -1.78 2.38
CA CYS A 54 -4.91 -0.48 1.79
C CYS A 54 -4.25 0.65 2.63
N PRO A 55 -3.52 1.60 2.02
CA PRO A 55 -2.78 2.63 2.75
C PRO A 55 -3.63 3.82 3.20
N TYR A 56 -4.92 3.90 2.84
CA TYR A 56 -5.66 5.14 2.99
C TYR A 56 -6.17 5.45 4.39
N CYS A 57 -6.68 4.47 5.12
CA CYS A 57 -7.28 4.78 6.43
C CYS A 57 -7.16 3.61 7.41
N SER A 58 -7.53 3.89 8.67
CA SER A 58 -7.46 2.94 9.78
C SER A 58 -8.39 1.73 9.66
N VAL A 59 -9.30 1.70 8.69
CA VAL A 59 -10.11 0.50 8.38
C VAL A 59 -9.20 -0.67 7.99
N ALA A 60 -8.03 -0.39 7.40
CA ALA A 60 -7.02 -1.38 7.07
C ALA A 60 -7.55 -2.52 6.17
N CYS A 61 -8.33 -2.16 5.14
CA CYS A 61 -8.87 -3.13 4.18
C CYS A 61 -7.77 -3.98 3.56
N GLY A 62 -7.97 -5.32 3.55
CA GLY A 62 -7.10 -6.23 2.82
C GLY A 62 -7.30 -6.09 1.31
N VAL A 63 -6.20 -6.10 0.58
CA VAL A 63 -6.18 -6.05 -0.89
C VAL A 63 -5.29 -7.15 -1.44
N ILE A 64 -5.61 -7.62 -2.65
CA ILE A 64 -4.78 -8.55 -3.42
C ILE A 64 -4.23 -7.78 -4.62
N LEU A 65 -2.91 -7.75 -4.72
CA LEU A 65 -2.21 -7.20 -5.87
C LEU A 65 -1.86 -8.34 -6.83
N TYR A 66 -2.22 -8.16 -8.09
CA TYR A 66 -1.88 -9.10 -9.17
C TYR A 66 -0.79 -8.51 -10.01
N SER A 67 0.35 -9.20 -10.09
CA SER A 67 1.51 -8.76 -10.85
C SER A 67 1.95 -9.79 -11.88
N ARG A 68 2.67 -9.31 -12.90
CA ARG A 68 3.40 -10.09 -13.90
C ARG A 68 4.88 -9.73 -13.80
N GLY A 69 5.72 -10.59 -14.34
CA GLY A 69 7.17 -10.48 -14.25
C GLY A 69 7.75 -11.45 -13.22
N ASP A 70 8.90 -12.00 -13.53
CA ASP A 70 9.60 -12.95 -12.68
C ASP A 70 10.74 -12.23 -11.93
N VAL A 71 10.45 -11.80 -10.71
CA VAL A 71 11.43 -11.11 -9.84
C VAL A 71 12.67 -11.96 -9.60
N LYS A 72 12.56 -13.32 -9.61
CA LYS A 72 13.70 -14.23 -9.48
C LYS A 72 14.65 -14.17 -10.66
N LYS A 73 14.14 -13.77 -11.82
CA LYS A 73 14.93 -13.53 -13.04
C LYS A 73 15.39 -12.08 -13.19
N GLY A 74 15.16 -11.25 -12.19
CA GLY A 74 15.50 -9.82 -12.23
C GLY A 74 14.50 -8.96 -13.01
N GLU A 75 13.35 -9.51 -13.39
CA GLU A 75 12.29 -8.74 -14.06
C GLU A 75 11.54 -7.90 -13.04
N LYS A 76 11.23 -6.66 -13.40
CA LYS A 76 10.41 -5.78 -12.57
C LYS A 76 8.96 -6.28 -12.55
N ALA A 77 8.42 -6.50 -11.36
CA ALA A 77 7.01 -6.83 -11.20
C ALA A 77 6.13 -5.67 -11.69
N ASP A 78 5.24 -5.94 -12.65
CA ASP A 78 4.21 -5.01 -13.11
C ASP A 78 2.87 -5.36 -12.48
N ILE A 79 2.38 -4.50 -11.57
CA ILE A 79 1.06 -4.64 -10.97
C ILE A 79 0.03 -4.17 -12.00
N PHE A 80 -0.87 -5.06 -12.42
CA PHE A 80 -1.86 -4.75 -13.45
C PHE A 80 -3.30 -4.85 -12.97
N HIS A 81 -3.53 -5.35 -11.74
CA HIS A 81 -4.84 -5.40 -11.12
C HIS A 81 -4.73 -5.41 -9.60
N ILE A 82 -5.66 -4.73 -8.94
CA ILE A 82 -5.83 -4.73 -7.48
C ILE A 82 -7.30 -4.92 -7.18
N GLU A 83 -7.62 -5.79 -6.23
CA GLU A 83 -8.98 -6.00 -5.72
C GLU A 83 -8.98 -6.20 -4.21
N GLY A 84 -10.17 -6.15 -3.60
CA GLY A 84 -10.32 -6.45 -2.17
C GLY A 84 -10.12 -7.94 -1.88
N ASP A 85 -9.44 -8.23 -0.79
CA ASP A 85 -9.25 -9.61 -0.32
C ASP A 85 -10.53 -10.13 0.32
N SER A 86 -11.17 -11.13 -0.31
CA SER A 86 -12.40 -11.74 0.18
C SER A 86 -12.22 -12.50 1.49
N ASP A 87 -10.99 -12.92 1.77
CA ASP A 87 -10.68 -13.68 3.00
C ASP A 87 -10.32 -12.75 4.17
N HIS A 88 -10.18 -11.44 3.90
CA HIS A 88 -9.83 -10.48 4.94
C HIS A 88 -11.02 -10.19 5.87
N PRO A 89 -10.87 -10.31 7.20
CA PRO A 89 -12.00 -10.26 8.14
C PRO A 89 -12.71 -8.91 8.18
N THR A 90 -12.00 -7.81 7.88
CA THR A 90 -12.56 -6.46 7.98
C THR A 90 -13.42 -6.09 6.77
N ASN A 91 -12.90 -6.22 5.55
CA ASN A 91 -13.58 -5.75 4.35
C ASN A 91 -14.20 -6.84 3.48
N ARG A 92 -13.83 -8.11 3.66
CA ARG A 92 -14.40 -9.27 2.98
C ARG A 92 -14.54 -9.08 1.47
N GLY A 93 -13.51 -8.51 0.84
CA GLY A 93 -13.47 -8.22 -0.58
C GLY A 93 -14.08 -6.88 -1.00
N THR A 94 -14.77 -6.16 -0.13
CA THR A 94 -15.33 -4.84 -0.47
C THR A 94 -14.27 -3.75 -0.37
N LEU A 95 -14.34 -2.75 -1.26
CA LEU A 95 -13.48 -1.57 -1.24
C LEU A 95 -14.31 -0.31 -1.46
N CYS A 96 -13.93 0.77 -0.80
CA CYS A 96 -14.45 2.10 -1.11
C CYS A 96 -13.84 2.60 -2.44
N PRO A 97 -14.33 3.69 -3.04
CA PRO A 97 -13.81 4.21 -4.31
C PRO A 97 -12.30 4.45 -4.32
N LYS A 98 -11.71 4.90 -3.20
CA LYS A 98 -10.25 5.09 -3.08
C LYS A 98 -9.48 3.76 -3.16
N GLY A 99 -9.96 2.74 -2.45
CA GLY A 99 -9.38 1.40 -2.49
C GLY A 99 -9.52 0.74 -3.86
N ALA A 100 -10.66 0.92 -4.52
CA ALA A 100 -10.90 0.42 -5.87
C ALA A 100 -9.98 1.08 -6.92
N ALA A 101 -9.59 2.34 -6.72
CA ALA A 101 -8.71 3.09 -7.61
C ALA A 101 -7.20 2.99 -7.24
N LEU A 102 -6.81 2.08 -6.36
CA LEU A 102 -5.39 1.94 -5.94
C LEU A 102 -4.44 1.67 -7.09
N LEU A 103 -4.86 0.94 -8.13
CA LEU A 103 -4.02 0.68 -9.29
C LEU A 103 -3.64 1.99 -10.01
N ASP A 104 -4.61 2.86 -10.23
CA ASP A 104 -4.39 4.15 -10.89
C ASP A 104 -3.48 5.05 -10.02
N PHE A 105 -3.68 5.03 -8.71
CA PHE A 105 -2.81 5.73 -7.76
C PHE A 105 -1.36 5.23 -7.84
N VAL A 106 -1.14 3.92 -7.86
CA VAL A 106 0.22 3.33 -7.93
C VAL A 106 0.90 3.66 -9.25
N LYS A 107 0.14 3.68 -10.35
CA LYS A 107 0.66 3.91 -11.72
C LYS A 107 0.59 5.38 -12.15
N ALA A 108 0.11 6.29 -11.32
CA ALA A 108 -0.02 7.70 -11.68
C ALA A 108 1.34 8.30 -12.10
N PRO A 109 1.43 8.88 -13.31
CA PRO A 109 2.69 9.45 -13.81
C PRO A 109 3.11 10.70 -13.03
N THR A 110 2.17 11.33 -12.32
CA THR A 110 2.41 12.48 -11.46
C THR A 110 2.91 12.13 -10.07
N ARG A 111 2.99 10.82 -9.74
CA ARG A 111 3.47 10.38 -8.44
C ARG A 111 4.92 10.75 -8.25
N THR A 112 5.23 11.45 -7.15
CA THR A 112 6.61 11.76 -6.74
C THR A 112 7.30 10.47 -6.29
N THR A 113 8.36 10.09 -6.97
CA THR A 113 9.13 8.86 -6.70
C THR A 113 10.51 9.12 -6.09
N VAL A 114 10.94 10.39 -6.08
CA VAL A 114 12.22 10.83 -5.53
C VAL A 114 12.01 11.97 -4.55
N PRO A 115 12.87 12.10 -3.52
CA PRO A 115 12.82 13.25 -2.62
C PRO A 115 13.08 14.56 -3.37
N ARG A 116 12.43 15.63 -2.92
CA ARG A 116 12.65 16.98 -3.47
C ARG A 116 12.88 17.96 -2.34
N VAL A 117 13.81 18.87 -2.56
CA VAL A 117 14.09 19.97 -1.64
C VAL A 117 13.82 21.31 -2.31
N ARG A 118 13.31 22.24 -1.54
CA ARG A 118 13.24 23.65 -1.92
C ARG A 118 13.96 24.47 -0.85
N GLU A 119 15.00 25.15 -1.26
CA GLU A 119 15.77 25.99 -0.34
C GLU A 119 14.96 27.20 0.13
N ALA A 120 15.29 27.71 1.30
CA ALA A 120 14.65 28.91 1.82
C ALA A 120 14.76 30.08 0.83
N GLY A 121 13.64 30.74 0.53
CA GLY A 121 13.56 31.83 -0.45
C GLY A 121 13.54 31.38 -1.92
N SER A 122 13.80 30.13 -2.24
CA SER A 122 13.70 29.60 -3.60
C SER A 122 12.27 29.27 -4.00
N LYS A 123 11.95 29.43 -5.29
CA LYS A 123 10.70 28.94 -5.90
C LYS A 123 10.88 27.58 -6.58
N GLU A 124 12.11 27.11 -6.74
CA GLU A 124 12.44 25.90 -7.48
C GLU A 124 12.61 24.70 -6.56
N TRP A 125 12.10 23.55 -7.01
CA TRP A 125 12.31 22.25 -6.39
C TRP A 125 13.48 21.54 -7.06
N LYS A 126 14.39 21.00 -6.24
CA LYS A 126 15.52 20.18 -6.69
C LYS A 126 15.33 18.74 -6.23
N GLU A 127 15.59 17.78 -7.11
CA GLU A 127 15.58 16.37 -6.76
C GLU A 127 16.85 16.00 -5.98
N LEU A 128 16.72 15.11 -5.01
CA LEU A 128 17.80 14.58 -4.21
C LEU A 128 17.80 13.05 -4.29
N SER A 129 18.95 12.45 -4.02
CA SER A 129 18.99 11.04 -3.66
C SER A 129 18.29 10.80 -2.30
N TRP A 130 17.83 9.57 -2.06
CA TRP A 130 17.27 9.21 -0.76
C TRP A 130 18.28 9.36 0.37
N ASP A 131 19.55 9.01 0.14
CA ASP A 131 20.62 9.13 1.13
C ASP A 131 20.89 10.60 1.49
N ASP A 132 20.98 11.48 0.51
CA ASP A 132 21.17 12.91 0.76
C ASP A 132 19.98 13.51 1.51
N ALA A 133 18.76 13.15 1.13
CA ALA A 133 17.55 13.64 1.79
C ALA A 133 17.49 13.19 3.25
N LEU A 134 17.70 11.91 3.52
CA LEU A 134 17.68 11.35 4.88
C LEU A 134 18.80 11.93 5.74
N ASN A 135 20.03 11.99 5.21
CA ASN A 135 21.16 12.59 5.92
C ASN A 135 20.91 14.08 6.26
N ARG A 136 20.29 14.82 5.35
CA ARG A 136 19.95 16.22 5.58
C ARG A 136 18.89 16.34 6.68
N ILE A 137 17.82 15.55 6.63
CA ILE A 137 16.73 15.56 7.63
C ILE A 137 17.29 15.22 9.01
N VAL A 138 18.01 14.10 9.12
CA VAL A 138 18.57 13.63 10.40
C VAL A 138 19.54 14.64 11.01
N ARG A 139 20.40 15.26 10.18
CA ARG A 139 21.33 16.29 10.65
C ARG A 139 20.61 17.50 11.21
N LEU A 140 19.57 18.00 10.53
CA LEU A 140 18.77 19.14 11.00
C LEU A 140 18.02 18.80 12.29
N MET A 141 17.38 17.65 12.35
CA MET A 141 16.67 17.17 13.55
C MET A 141 17.62 17.00 14.73
N LYS A 142 18.80 16.39 14.49
CA LYS A 142 19.81 16.20 15.53
C LYS A 142 20.33 17.54 16.06
N ALA A 143 20.66 18.47 15.18
CA ALA A 143 21.17 19.78 15.59
C ALA A 143 20.15 20.54 16.43
N ASP A 144 18.89 20.56 16.02
CA ASP A 144 17.82 21.21 16.80
C ASP A 144 17.58 20.50 18.14
N ARG A 145 17.56 19.17 18.14
CA ARG A 145 17.37 18.41 19.37
C ARG A 145 18.52 18.58 20.35
N ASP A 146 19.77 18.51 19.89
CA ASP A 146 20.93 18.67 20.76
C ASP A 146 20.97 20.06 21.41
N ALA A 147 20.49 21.10 20.72
CA ALA A 147 20.41 22.46 21.24
C ALA A 147 19.24 22.71 22.19
N ASN A 148 18.14 21.97 22.06
CA ASN A 148 16.87 22.32 22.70
C ASN A 148 16.25 21.19 23.53
N PHE A 149 16.92 20.06 23.69
CA PHE A 149 16.42 18.95 24.51
C PHE A 149 16.58 19.27 26.00
N VAL A 150 15.49 19.15 26.75
CA VAL A 150 15.46 19.39 28.20
C VAL A 150 15.26 18.05 28.91
N ALA A 151 16.29 17.58 29.60
CA ALA A 151 16.22 16.34 30.38
C ALA A 151 15.44 16.52 31.68
N GLN A 152 15.70 17.63 32.40
CA GLN A 152 15.03 17.97 33.67
C GLN A 152 14.49 19.39 33.60
N ASN A 153 13.38 19.64 34.29
CA ASN A 153 12.83 20.99 34.44
C ASN A 153 13.57 21.76 35.56
N ALA A 154 13.12 23.00 35.84
CA ALA A 154 13.69 23.85 36.88
C ALA A 154 13.57 23.25 38.29
N ASP A 155 12.60 22.40 38.53
CA ASP A 155 12.33 21.73 39.82
C ASP A 155 13.10 20.40 39.96
N GLY A 156 13.94 20.06 38.99
CA GLY A 156 14.72 18.82 38.99
C GLY A 156 13.94 17.57 38.52
N ALA A 157 12.66 17.72 38.13
CA ALA A 157 11.87 16.59 37.64
C ALA A 157 12.30 16.20 36.21
N THR A 158 12.45 14.90 35.96
CA THR A 158 12.77 14.36 34.61
C THR A 158 11.62 14.57 33.65
N VAL A 159 11.85 15.32 32.60
CA VAL A 159 10.83 15.65 31.58
C VAL A 159 11.17 15.12 30.20
N ASN A 160 12.43 14.91 29.86
CA ASN A 160 12.91 14.37 28.59
C ASN A 160 12.15 14.95 27.38
N ARG A 161 12.05 16.27 27.28
CA ARG A 161 11.23 16.97 26.29
C ARG A 161 12.05 17.65 25.20
N TRP A 162 11.50 17.61 23.99
CA TRP A 162 11.96 18.37 22.84
C TRP A 162 10.72 18.99 22.16
N ILE A 163 10.60 20.32 22.19
CA ILE A 163 9.41 21.06 21.78
C ILE A 163 9.62 22.04 20.63
N THR A 164 10.85 22.21 20.15
CA THR A 164 11.19 23.12 19.04
C THR A 164 10.88 22.49 17.68
N THR A 165 10.78 21.17 17.61
CA THR A 165 10.32 20.43 16.43
C THR A 165 9.05 19.68 16.77
N GLY A 166 8.07 19.71 15.88
CA GLY A 166 6.81 18.98 15.98
C GLY A 166 6.61 17.99 14.85
N PHE A 167 5.67 17.08 15.04
CA PHE A 167 5.25 16.10 14.04
C PHE A 167 3.76 16.26 13.73
N LEU A 168 3.44 16.51 12.48
CA LEU A 168 2.06 16.53 11.99
C LEU A 168 1.76 15.22 11.25
N ALA A 169 0.95 14.39 11.87
CA ALA A 169 0.53 13.11 11.33
C ALA A 169 -0.68 13.24 10.39
N ALA A 170 -0.94 12.20 9.63
CA ALA A 170 -2.16 12.06 8.85
C ALA A 170 -3.17 11.16 9.57
N SER A 171 -4.48 11.38 9.33
CA SER A 171 -5.54 10.44 9.70
C SER A 171 -5.67 9.31 8.65
N ALA A 172 -5.19 9.54 7.42
CA ALA A 172 -5.20 8.57 6.35
C ALA A 172 -4.01 7.59 6.48
N THR A 173 -4.09 6.70 7.46
CA THR A 173 -3.08 5.66 7.73
C THR A 173 -3.72 4.49 8.49
N THR A 174 -3.07 3.33 8.47
CA THR A 174 -3.50 2.18 9.27
C THR A 174 -3.24 2.43 10.77
N ASN A 175 -3.96 1.75 11.65
CA ASN A 175 -3.78 1.85 13.10
C ASN A 175 -2.37 1.48 13.54
N GLU A 176 -1.79 0.43 12.96
CA GLU A 176 -0.44 -0.04 13.25
C GLU A 176 0.61 1.02 12.89
N THR A 177 0.48 1.62 11.71
CA THR A 177 1.37 2.71 11.27
C THR A 177 1.26 3.92 12.19
N ALA A 178 0.04 4.31 12.57
CA ALA A 178 -0.19 5.43 13.49
C ALA A 178 0.43 5.16 14.87
N PHE A 179 0.24 3.94 15.41
CA PHE A 179 0.81 3.53 16.68
C PHE A 179 2.35 3.56 16.68
N VAL A 180 2.97 2.94 15.67
CA VAL A 180 4.45 2.89 15.56
C VAL A 180 5.02 4.30 15.37
N THR A 181 4.38 5.13 14.54
CA THR A 181 4.78 6.52 14.31
C THR A 181 4.73 7.33 15.60
N TYR A 182 3.62 7.26 16.35
CA TYR A 182 3.48 7.95 17.62
C TYR A 182 4.57 7.50 18.61
N LYS A 183 4.78 6.20 18.75
CA LYS A 183 5.79 5.64 19.65
C LYS A 183 7.21 6.09 19.26
N ALA A 184 7.56 6.06 17.97
CA ALA A 184 8.86 6.50 17.48
C ALA A 184 9.08 8.00 17.73
N VAL A 185 8.10 8.83 17.40
CA VAL A 185 8.17 10.29 17.63
C VAL A 185 8.34 10.62 19.11
N ARG A 186 7.55 9.99 19.98
CA ARG A 186 7.62 10.19 21.43
C ARG A 186 8.96 9.71 22.02
N SER A 187 9.56 8.66 21.47
CA SER A 187 10.86 8.16 21.94
C SER A 187 12.01 9.14 21.74
N THR A 188 11.87 10.09 20.80
CA THR A 188 12.85 11.18 20.59
C THR A 188 12.72 12.33 21.58
N GLY A 189 11.66 12.33 22.41
CA GLY A 189 11.30 13.43 23.33
C GLY A 189 10.39 14.48 22.72
N MET A 190 9.96 14.32 21.47
CA MET A 190 9.09 15.26 20.76
C MET A 190 7.69 15.22 21.37
N LEU A 191 7.22 16.34 21.91
CA LEU A 191 5.90 16.48 22.56
C LEU A 191 4.84 17.05 21.62
N VAL A 192 5.25 17.88 20.66
CA VAL A 192 4.34 18.50 19.68
C VAL A 192 4.00 17.46 18.63
N PHE A 193 2.91 16.75 18.86
CA PHE A 193 2.39 15.71 17.95
C PHE A 193 0.89 15.96 17.75
N ASP A 194 0.49 16.15 16.52
CA ASP A 194 -0.90 16.36 16.14
C ASP A 194 -1.23 15.72 14.80
N ASN A 195 -2.50 15.67 14.46
CA ASN A 195 -2.96 15.22 13.16
C ASN A 195 -4.15 16.05 12.66
N GLN A 196 -4.43 15.97 11.37
CA GLN A 196 -5.51 16.74 10.74
C GLN A 196 -6.91 16.40 11.27
N ALA A 197 -7.12 15.24 11.88
CA ALA A 197 -8.43 14.81 12.37
C ALA A 197 -8.79 15.41 13.75
N ARG A 198 -7.89 16.15 14.34
CA ARG A 198 -8.12 16.84 15.63
C ARG A 198 -8.68 18.27 15.49
N VAL A 199 -8.96 18.69 14.29
CA VAL A 199 -9.53 20.02 14.02
C VAL A 199 -11.04 20.00 14.28
#